data_b8c46e12ded45cfb4ac6b897f8468c6c
#
_entry.id   b8c46e12ded45cfb4ac6b897f8468c6c
#
_cell.length_a   1.000
_cell.length_b   1.000
_cell.length_c   1.000
_cell.angle_alpha   90.00
_cell.angle_beta   90.00
_cell.angle_gamma   90.00
#
_symmetry.space_group_name_H-M   'P 1'
#
loop_
_entity.id
_entity.type
_entity.pdbx_description
1 polymer ?
#
loop_
_entity_poly.entity_id
_entity_poly.type
_entity_poly.pdbx_seq_one_letter_code
_entity_poly.pdbx_strand_id
1 'polypeptide(L)'
;HYVWEQNKVNAGTPKHINLKGIAIGNGITQASIQLPHYIDMAEKNAYDIPLVDAAQLEEMKADAPVCGAILDQCPQNITACFDGTEFCTEKLFLPLLSANRNPYDIRMPCTRMDDPTKCYEMSYVSKYLDAPNVRESLGVDSKRVGAWQECNMEVNVAFYMTADMAKPFHTYVADLLNDDLRVLIYAGDADLMCNWYGNQAWTLALDWKGKDGFNAASETAYITADGTNGGVVRSFNNQFTFLKVFNSGHMVPQDQPAVALDMLNKFLNNQPF
;
A
#
# COMPACT_ATOMS: atom_id res chain seq x y z
N HIS A 1 3.78 2.74 14.91
CA HIS A 1 3.49 3.81 15.88
C HIS A 1 3.56 3.31 17.32
N TYR A 2 2.86 2.22 17.69
CA TYR A 2 2.86 1.69 19.07
C TYR A 2 4.27 1.44 19.65
N VAL A 3 5.17 0.82 18.87
CA VAL A 3 6.57 0.59 19.29
C VAL A 3 7.27 1.92 19.62
N TRP A 4 7.07 2.94 18.79
CA TRP A 4 7.64 4.27 19.00
C TRP A 4 7.10 4.93 20.28
N GLU A 5 5.80 4.86 20.55
CA GLU A 5 5.22 5.35 21.80
C GLU A 5 5.79 4.61 23.02
N GLN A 6 5.86 3.28 22.95
CA GLN A 6 6.40 2.47 24.04
C GLN A 6 7.89 2.73 24.28
N ASN A 7 8.65 3.09 23.26
CA ASN A 7 10.05 3.45 23.39
C ASN A 7 10.26 4.72 24.24
N LYS A 8 9.33 5.68 24.18
CA LYS A 8 9.38 6.90 25.02
C LYS A 8 9.27 6.55 26.51
N VAL A 9 8.41 5.58 26.84
CA VAL A 9 8.20 5.12 28.21
C VAL A 9 9.34 4.19 28.66
N ASN A 10 9.93 3.42 27.75
CA ASN A 10 10.92 2.39 28.05
C ASN A 10 12.37 2.84 27.75
N ALA A 11 12.61 4.14 27.60
CA ALA A 11 13.95 4.66 27.33
C ALA A 11 14.97 4.17 28.37
N GLY A 12 16.10 3.62 27.91
CA GLY A 12 17.16 3.10 28.75
C GLY A 12 16.86 1.76 29.43
N THR A 13 15.77 1.10 29.12
CA THR A 13 15.41 -0.23 29.65
C THR A 13 15.65 -1.34 28.62
N PRO A 14 15.75 -2.63 29.02
CA PRO A 14 15.82 -3.76 28.09
C PRO A 14 14.57 -3.93 27.20
N LYS A 15 13.48 -3.22 27.49
CA LYS A 15 12.24 -3.23 26.68
C LYS A 15 12.28 -2.25 25.51
N HIS A 16 13.27 -1.36 25.47
CA HIS A 16 13.44 -0.42 24.36
C HIS A 16 13.84 -1.15 23.08
N ILE A 17 13.06 -0.92 22.01
CA ILE A 17 13.33 -1.46 20.68
C ILE A 17 14.03 -0.37 19.85
N ASN A 18 15.19 -0.65 19.30
CA ASN A 18 15.97 0.31 18.48
C ASN A 18 15.31 0.53 17.11
N LEU A 19 14.11 1.11 17.10
CA LEU A 19 13.38 1.46 15.88
C LEU A 19 14.14 2.55 15.12
N LYS A 20 14.42 2.33 13.82
CA LYS A 20 15.16 3.27 12.96
C LYS A 20 14.33 3.82 11.82
N GLY A 21 13.21 3.20 11.53
CA GLY A 21 12.32 3.59 10.45
C GLY A 21 11.29 2.53 10.14
N ILE A 22 10.43 2.85 9.19
CA ILE A 22 9.41 1.95 8.66
C ILE A 22 9.41 1.99 7.13
N ALA A 23 9.03 0.89 6.51
CA ALA A 23 8.76 0.84 5.08
C ALA A 23 7.33 0.33 4.87
N ILE A 24 6.56 1.02 4.02
CA ILE A 24 5.19 0.65 3.65
C ILE A 24 5.17 0.44 2.15
N GLY A 25 4.93 -0.80 1.73
CA GLY A 25 4.78 -1.17 0.34
C GLY A 25 3.31 -1.39 0.01
N ASN A 26 2.84 -0.74 -1.05
CA ASN A 26 1.51 -0.95 -1.61
C ASN A 26 0.40 -0.89 -0.52
N GLY A 27 0.47 0.12 0.35
CA GLY A 27 -0.43 0.29 1.48
C GLY A 27 -1.60 1.23 1.18
N ILE A 28 -2.71 1.04 1.89
CA ILE A 28 -3.76 2.06 2.04
C ILE A 28 -3.53 2.74 3.39
N THR A 29 -3.03 3.96 3.34
CA THR A 29 -2.58 4.73 4.53
C THR A 29 -3.48 5.94 4.77
N GLN A 30 -3.96 6.56 3.69
CA GLN A 30 -4.88 7.70 3.71
C GLN A 30 -5.96 7.49 2.63
N ALA A 31 -7.00 6.75 2.98
CA ALA A 31 -8.04 6.33 2.03
C ALA A 31 -8.74 7.51 1.33
N SER A 32 -9.03 8.61 2.05
CA SER A 32 -9.72 9.78 1.47
C SER A 32 -8.94 10.45 0.34
N ILE A 33 -7.60 10.31 0.34
CA ILE A 33 -6.75 10.79 -0.76
C ILE A 33 -6.50 9.66 -1.77
N GLN A 34 -6.21 8.44 -1.33
CA GLN A 34 -5.75 7.38 -2.21
C GLN A 34 -6.85 6.81 -3.12
N LEU A 35 -8.06 6.57 -2.59
CA LEU A 35 -9.11 5.92 -3.36
C LEU A 35 -9.63 6.77 -4.53
N PRO A 36 -9.76 8.12 -4.42
CA PRO A 36 -10.07 8.96 -5.57
C PRO A 36 -9.12 8.77 -6.76
N HIS A 37 -7.85 8.41 -6.52
CA HIS A 37 -6.83 8.22 -7.56
C HIS A 37 -6.96 6.91 -8.37
N TYR A 38 -8.01 6.12 -8.16
CA TYR A 38 -8.36 5.04 -9.10
C TYR A 38 -8.61 5.56 -10.51
N ILE A 39 -9.12 6.79 -10.64
CA ILE A 39 -9.35 7.43 -11.93
C ILE A 39 -8.06 7.63 -12.72
N ASP A 40 -6.94 7.93 -12.04
CA ASP A 40 -5.67 8.19 -12.74
C ASP A 40 -5.13 6.91 -13.39
N MET A 41 -5.28 5.76 -12.73
CA MET A 41 -4.94 4.47 -13.33
C MET A 41 -5.85 4.11 -14.51
N ALA A 42 -7.13 4.51 -14.47
CA ALA A 42 -8.06 4.32 -15.56
C ALA A 42 -7.76 5.25 -16.75
N GLU A 43 -7.43 6.50 -16.48
CA GLU A 43 -7.12 7.51 -17.49
C GLU A 43 -5.76 7.26 -18.15
N LYS A 44 -4.74 6.93 -17.34
CA LYS A 44 -3.37 6.74 -17.84
C LYS A 44 -2.57 5.79 -16.96
N ASN A 45 -2.32 4.60 -17.43
CA ASN A 45 -1.35 3.70 -16.84
C ASN A 45 -0.14 3.50 -17.77
N ALA A 46 0.97 3.01 -17.21
CA ALA A 46 2.24 2.86 -17.94
C ALA A 46 2.20 1.84 -19.09
N TYR A 47 1.11 1.08 -19.20
CA TYR A 47 0.96 -0.06 -20.11
C TYR A 47 -0.09 0.17 -21.20
N ASP A 48 -0.71 1.35 -21.25
CA ASP A 48 -1.79 1.69 -22.18
C ASP A 48 -2.95 0.67 -22.15
N ILE A 49 -3.21 0.08 -20.97
CA ILE A 49 -4.28 -0.91 -20.79
C ILE A 49 -5.58 -0.17 -20.50
N PRO A 50 -6.60 -0.29 -21.36
CA PRO A 50 -7.90 0.31 -21.06
C PRO A 50 -8.58 -0.48 -19.93
N LEU A 51 -8.93 0.22 -18.85
CA LEU A 51 -9.60 -0.36 -17.68
C LEU A 51 -11.11 -0.10 -17.70
N VAL A 52 -11.54 0.99 -18.33
CA VAL A 52 -12.95 1.37 -18.52
C VAL A 52 -13.08 2.09 -19.86
N ASP A 53 -14.31 2.27 -20.34
CA ASP A 53 -14.58 3.15 -21.49
C ASP A 53 -14.62 4.63 -21.08
N ALA A 54 -14.69 5.52 -22.09
CA ALA A 54 -14.66 6.95 -21.85
C ALA A 54 -15.89 7.47 -21.07
N ALA A 55 -17.07 6.88 -21.25
CA ALA A 55 -18.28 7.29 -20.56
C ALA A 55 -18.18 6.94 -19.07
N GLN A 56 -17.73 5.71 -18.76
CA GLN A 56 -17.52 5.27 -17.39
C GLN A 56 -16.42 6.08 -16.70
N LEU A 57 -15.34 6.45 -17.41
CA LEU A 57 -14.28 7.30 -16.85
C LEU A 57 -14.81 8.69 -16.44
N GLU A 58 -15.68 9.30 -17.25
CA GLU A 58 -16.27 10.60 -16.90
C GLU A 58 -17.22 10.51 -15.69
N GLU A 59 -17.96 9.41 -15.54
CA GLU A 59 -18.75 9.17 -14.32
C GLU A 59 -17.83 9.04 -13.10
N MET A 60 -16.77 8.25 -13.19
CA MET A 60 -15.79 8.07 -12.12
C MET A 60 -15.11 9.39 -11.72
N LYS A 61 -14.79 10.26 -12.70
CA LYS A 61 -14.23 11.59 -12.45
C LYS A 61 -15.19 12.49 -11.64
N ALA A 62 -16.49 12.37 -11.88
CA ALA A 62 -17.49 13.10 -11.10
C ALA A 62 -17.62 12.56 -9.67
N ASP A 63 -17.48 11.25 -9.49
CA ASP A 63 -17.64 10.56 -8.20
C ASP A 63 -16.36 10.62 -7.31
N ALA A 64 -15.18 10.74 -7.90
CA ALA A 64 -13.91 10.74 -7.15
C ALA A 64 -13.83 11.82 -6.05
N PRO A 65 -14.18 13.10 -6.29
CA PRO A 65 -14.19 14.10 -5.22
C PRO A 65 -15.24 13.82 -4.15
N VAL A 66 -16.37 13.20 -4.49
CA VAL A 66 -17.41 12.80 -3.53
C VAL A 66 -16.88 11.69 -2.61
N CYS A 67 -16.21 10.68 -3.17
CA CYS A 67 -15.53 9.62 -2.41
C CYS A 67 -14.59 10.22 -1.37
N GLY A 68 -13.68 11.10 -1.77
CA GLY A 68 -12.75 11.76 -0.86
C GLY A 68 -13.45 12.55 0.24
N ALA A 69 -14.46 13.34 -0.12
CA ALA A 69 -15.19 14.19 0.82
C ALA A 69 -15.98 13.41 1.89
N ILE A 70 -16.51 12.23 1.55
CA ILE A 70 -17.18 11.37 2.53
C ILE A 70 -16.13 10.79 3.49
N LEU A 71 -15.04 10.26 2.96
CA LEU A 71 -13.96 9.65 3.76
C LEU A 71 -13.21 10.66 4.63
N ASP A 72 -13.14 11.93 4.26
CA ASP A 72 -12.55 12.98 5.11
C ASP A 72 -13.32 13.21 6.42
N GLN A 73 -14.58 12.79 6.48
CA GLN A 73 -15.38 12.86 7.72
C GLN A 73 -15.15 11.64 8.64
N CYS A 74 -14.46 10.59 8.16
CA CYS A 74 -14.24 9.34 8.89
C CYS A 74 -13.62 9.54 10.28
N PRO A 75 -12.65 10.43 10.53
CA PRO A 75 -12.06 10.59 11.86
C PRO A 75 -13.06 11.02 12.95
N GLN A 76 -14.12 11.71 12.55
CA GLN A 76 -15.14 12.25 13.47
C GLN A 76 -16.44 11.44 13.44
N ASN A 77 -16.66 10.65 12.40
CA ASN A 77 -17.90 9.93 12.17
C ASN A 77 -17.65 8.54 11.58
N ILE A 78 -17.78 7.51 12.41
CA ILE A 78 -17.57 6.12 11.98
C ILE A 78 -18.51 5.69 10.84
N THR A 79 -19.71 6.23 10.76
CA THR A 79 -20.63 5.95 9.65
C THR A 79 -20.07 6.44 8.32
N ALA A 80 -19.44 7.62 8.31
CA ALA A 80 -18.78 8.14 7.11
C ALA A 80 -17.61 7.25 6.65
N CYS A 81 -16.97 6.51 7.55
CA CYS A 81 -15.96 5.52 7.16
C CYS A 81 -16.56 4.40 6.32
N PHE A 82 -17.70 3.85 6.74
CA PHE A 82 -18.39 2.78 6.04
C PHE A 82 -19.00 3.28 4.73
N ASP A 83 -19.78 4.37 4.81
CA ASP A 83 -20.44 4.96 3.64
C ASP A 83 -19.42 5.37 2.57
N GLY A 84 -18.31 5.97 2.98
CA GLY A 84 -17.23 6.36 2.08
C GLY A 84 -16.53 5.15 1.45
N THR A 85 -16.23 4.12 2.24
CA THR A 85 -15.63 2.89 1.70
C THR A 85 -16.55 2.21 0.70
N GLU A 86 -17.84 2.09 1.02
CA GLU A 86 -18.84 1.51 0.11
C GLU A 86 -18.97 2.33 -1.16
N PHE A 87 -19.17 3.64 -1.04
CA PHE A 87 -19.27 4.55 -2.19
C PHE A 87 -18.05 4.47 -3.10
N CYS A 88 -16.84 4.60 -2.54
CA CYS A 88 -15.62 4.56 -3.33
C CYS A 88 -15.42 3.19 -4.00
N THR A 89 -15.76 2.10 -3.31
CA THR A 89 -15.70 0.76 -3.88
C THR A 89 -16.67 0.63 -5.05
N GLU A 90 -17.93 1.01 -4.84
CA GLU A 90 -18.97 0.88 -5.89
C GLU A 90 -18.69 1.77 -7.10
N LYS A 91 -18.34 3.04 -6.86
CA LYS A 91 -18.23 4.05 -7.91
C LYS A 91 -16.87 4.11 -8.60
N LEU A 92 -15.79 3.77 -7.89
CA LEU A 92 -14.45 3.94 -8.42
C LEU A 92 -13.70 2.62 -8.65
N PHE A 93 -13.89 1.62 -7.79
CA PHE A 93 -13.12 0.38 -7.89
C PHE A 93 -13.81 -0.71 -8.72
N LEU A 94 -15.09 -1.01 -8.43
CA LEU A 94 -15.80 -2.08 -9.13
C LEU A 94 -15.88 -1.89 -10.65
N PRO A 95 -16.08 -0.66 -11.21
CA PRO A 95 -16.06 -0.47 -12.64
C PRO A 95 -14.77 -0.96 -13.31
N LEU A 96 -13.61 -0.78 -12.65
CA LEU A 96 -12.30 -1.17 -13.16
C LEU A 96 -12.13 -2.69 -13.30
N LEU A 97 -12.86 -3.47 -12.49
CA LEU A 97 -12.83 -4.93 -12.56
C LEU A 97 -13.46 -5.47 -13.85
N SER A 98 -14.27 -4.69 -14.56
CA SER A 98 -14.88 -5.06 -15.84
C SER A 98 -13.84 -5.31 -16.95
N ALA A 99 -12.63 -4.79 -16.80
CA ALA A 99 -11.52 -5.03 -17.71
C ALA A 99 -10.98 -6.47 -17.69
N ASN A 100 -11.42 -7.31 -16.74
CA ASN A 100 -10.92 -8.67 -16.54
C ASN A 100 -9.39 -8.72 -16.37
N ARG A 101 -8.86 -7.73 -15.66
CA ARG A 101 -7.45 -7.67 -15.27
C ARG A 101 -7.29 -7.97 -13.80
N ASN A 102 -6.15 -8.54 -13.42
CA ASN A 102 -5.81 -8.71 -12.03
C ASN A 102 -5.64 -7.33 -11.37
N PRO A 103 -6.43 -6.96 -10.35
CA PRO A 103 -6.32 -5.66 -9.71
C PRO A 103 -5.00 -5.47 -8.95
N TYR A 104 -4.30 -6.55 -8.65
CA TYR A 104 -2.97 -6.49 -8.07
C TYR A 104 -1.85 -6.34 -9.11
N ASP A 105 -2.15 -6.62 -10.39
CA ASP A 105 -1.25 -6.41 -11.52
C ASP A 105 -2.05 -6.34 -12.82
N ILE A 106 -2.33 -5.13 -13.29
CA ILE A 106 -3.17 -4.90 -14.48
C ILE A 106 -2.60 -5.52 -15.76
N ARG A 107 -1.32 -5.85 -15.81
CA ARG A 107 -0.69 -6.53 -16.96
C ARG A 107 -1.20 -7.97 -17.11
N MET A 108 -1.64 -8.57 -16.02
CA MET A 108 -2.12 -9.95 -15.99
C MET A 108 -3.63 -10.01 -16.23
N PRO A 109 -4.11 -10.87 -17.15
CA PRO A 109 -5.54 -11.14 -17.26
C PRO A 109 -6.02 -11.92 -16.01
N CYS A 110 -7.25 -11.65 -15.58
CA CYS A 110 -7.93 -12.43 -14.55
C CYS A 110 -9.41 -12.58 -14.87
N THR A 111 -9.90 -13.81 -14.85
CA THR A 111 -11.32 -14.14 -15.08
C THR A 111 -12.08 -14.44 -13.80
N ARG A 112 -11.41 -14.34 -12.64
CA ARG A 112 -11.95 -14.63 -11.31
C ARG A 112 -12.37 -13.35 -10.59
N MET A 113 -13.15 -12.50 -11.27
CA MET A 113 -13.60 -11.22 -10.73
C MET A 113 -14.60 -11.35 -9.57
N ASP A 114 -15.18 -12.54 -9.40
CA ASP A 114 -15.94 -12.93 -8.22
C ASP A 114 -15.08 -12.99 -6.93
N ASP A 115 -13.79 -13.25 -7.09
CA ASP A 115 -12.80 -13.29 -6.01
C ASP A 115 -11.42 -12.91 -6.56
N PRO A 116 -11.11 -11.58 -6.62
CA PRO A 116 -9.85 -11.08 -7.16
C PRO A 116 -8.60 -11.61 -6.47
N THR A 117 -8.70 -12.06 -5.20
CA THR A 117 -7.57 -12.67 -4.48
C THR A 117 -7.07 -13.93 -5.17
N LYS A 118 -7.94 -14.60 -5.95
CA LYS A 118 -7.60 -15.80 -6.73
C LYS A 118 -6.98 -15.51 -8.10
N CYS A 119 -6.68 -14.24 -8.42
CA CYS A 119 -5.97 -13.87 -9.63
C CYS A 119 -4.47 -14.25 -9.56
N TYR A 120 -3.91 -14.42 -8.37
CA TYR A 120 -2.61 -15.06 -8.18
C TYR A 120 -2.75 -16.55 -7.87
N GLU A 121 -1.84 -17.38 -8.39
CA GLU A 121 -1.75 -18.79 -8.04
C GLU A 121 -0.93 -18.96 -6.75
N MET A 122 -1.61 -19.11 -5.63
CA MET A 122 -1.00 -19.18 -4.29
C MET A 122 -1.20 -20.57 -3.62
N SER A 123 -1.69 -21.58 -4.34
CA SER A 123 -1.97 -22.90 -3.75
C SER A 123 -0.73 -23.59 -3.17
N TYR A 124 0.47 -23.28 -3.71
CA TYR A 124 1.73 -23.78 -3.17
C TYR A 124 2.05 -23.24 -1.78
N VAL A 125 1.63 -22.00 -1.46
CA VAL A 125 1.80 -21.39 -0.13
C VAL A 125 0.97 -22.17 0.89
N SER A 126 -0.31 -22.42 0.57
CA SER A 126 -1.21 -23.22 1.42
C SER A 126 -0.63 -24.62 1.67
N LYS A 127 -0.18 -25.31 0.61
CA LYS A 127 0.44 -26.63 0.74
C LYS A 127 1.68 -26.64 1.63
N TYR A 128 2.52 -25.60 1.50
CA TYR A 128 3.74 -25.47 2.30
C TYR A 128 3.42 -25.19 3.77
N LEU A 129 2.57 -24.20 4.04
CA LEU A 129 2.24 -23.78 5.41
C LEU A 129 1.38 -24.81 6.17
N ASP A 130 0.65 -25.67 5.46
CA ASP A 130 -0.11 -26.77 6.07
C ASP A 130 0.70 -28.08 6.22
N ALA A 131 1.93 -28.13 5.70
CA ALA A 131 2.78 -29.31 5.87
C ALA A 131 3.09 -29.52 7.37
N PRO A 132 2.91 -30.76 7.92
CA PRO A 132 3.03 -31.02 9.36
C PRO A 132 4.36 -30.58 9.96
N ASN A 133 5.46 -30.83 9.26
CA ASN A 133 6.81 -30.43 9.66
C ASN A 133 7.00 -28.90 9.68
N VAL A 134 6.34 -28.18 8.78
CA VAL A 134 6.39 -26.71 8.74
C VAL A 134 5.58 -26.14 9.90
N ARG A 135 4.35 -26.64 10.12
CA ARG A 135 3.51 -26.26 11.25
C ARG A 135 4.19 -26.50 12.59
N GLU A 136 4.85 -27.65 12.76
CA GLU A 136 5.63 -27.97 13.94
C GLU A 136 6.79 -26.98 14.15
N SER A 137 7.57 -26.71 13.10
CA SER A 137 8.72 -25.78 13.16
C SER A 137 8.29 -24.33 13.48
N LEU A 138 7.10 -23.93 13.07
CA LEU A 138 6.50 -22.63 13.37
C LEU A 138 5.83 -22.57 14.75
N GLY A 139 5.75 -23.71 15.49
CA GLY A 139 5.08 -23.78 16.78
C GLY A 139 3.55 -23.67 16.70
N VAL A 140 2.94 -24.01 15.57
CA VAL A 140 1.49 -23.96 15.39
C VAL A 140 0.81 -25.08 16.14
N ASP A 141 -0.04 -24.74 17.11
CA ASP A 141 -0.89 -25.72 17.81
C ASP A 141 -2.04 -26.17 16.90
N SER A 142 -1.86 -27.31 16.23
CA SER A 142 -2.84 -27.88 15.30
C SER A 142 -4.16 -28.32 15.95
N LYS A 143 -4.26 -28.33 17.28
CA LYS A 143 -5.53 -28.57 17.99
C LYS A 143 -6.37 -27.31 18.10
N ARG A 144 -5.74 -26.13 18.03
CA ARG A 144 -6.38 -24.82 18.18
C ARG A 144 -6.49 -24.06 16.87
N VAL A 145 -5.57 -24.29 15.94
CA VAL A 145 -5.47 -23.56 14.67
C VAL A 145 -5.76 -24.53 13.52
N GLY A 146 -6.79 -24.25 12.75
CA GLY A 146 -7.17 -25.00 11.54
C GLY A 146 -6.15 -24.91 10.42
N ALA A 147 -6.54 -25.30 9.21
CA ALA A 147 -5.71 -25.13 8.02
C ALA A 147 -5.41 -23.65 7.76
N TRP A 148 -4.26 -23.41 7.15
CA TRP A 148 -3.88 -22.04 6.75
C TRP A 148 -4.85 -21.49 5.69
N GLN A 149 -5.21 -20.22 5.83
CA GLN A 149 -6.06 -19.50 4.88
C GLN A 149 -5.38 -18.20 4.50
N GLU A 150 -5.21 -17.96 3.21
CA GLU A 150 -4.66 -16.71 2.69
C GLU A 150 -5.50 -15.50 3.13
N CYS A 151 -6.82 -15.61 2.96
CA CYS A 151 -7.80 -14.62 3.43
C CYS A 151 -8.76 -15.30 4.42
N ASN A 152 -8.56 -15.04 5.70
CA ASN A 152 -9.49 -15.49 6.73
C ASN A 152 -10.63 -14.47 6.86
N MET A 153 -11.84 -14.87 6.48
CA MET A 153 -13.01 -13.98 6.46
C MET A 153 -13.42 -13.50 7.85
N GLU A 154 -13.23 -14.28 8.90
CA GLU A 154 -13.56 -13.85 10.27
C GLU A 154 -12.63 -12.70 10.70
N VAL A 155 -11.33 -12.81 10.41
CA VAL A 155 -10.36 -11.74 10.67
C VAL A 155 -10.66 -10.52 9.79
N ASN A 156 -10.94 -10.72 8.51
CA ASN A 156 -11.28 -9.63 7.59
C ASN A 156 -12.50 -8.83 8.07
N VAL A 157 -13.57 -9.52 8.44
CA VAL A 157 -14.80 -8.87 8.98
C VAL A 157 -14.49 -8.12 10.27
N ALA A 158 -13.64 -8.64 11.16
CA ALA A 158 -13.26 -7.95 12.38
C ALA A 158 -12.56 -6.60 12.10
N PHE A 159 -11.63 -6.56 11.12
CA PHE A 159 -11.01 -5.31 10.66
C PHE A 159 -12.02 -4.38 9.97
N TYR A 160 -12.89 -4.92 9.10
CA TYR A 160 -13.94 -4.15 8.44
C TYR A 160 -14.86 -3.46 9.46
N MET A 161 -15.31 -4.19 10.49
CA MET A 161 -16.20 -3.67 11.53
C MET A 161 -15.56 -2.56 12.39
N THR A 162 -14.25 -2.41 12.36
CA THR A 162 -13.54 -1.28 12.97
C THR A 162 -13.28 -0.15 11.98
N ALA A 163 -13.72 -0.27 10.72
CA ALA A 163 -13.45 0.65 9.63
C ALA A 163 -11.95 0.91 9.41
N ASP A 164 -11.11 -0.10 9.63
CA ASP A 164 -9.66 0.03 9.65
C ASP A 164 -9.12 0.60 8.33
N MET A 165 -9.62 0.14 7.19
CA MET A 165 -9.19 0.59 5.86
C MET A 165 -9.43 2.09 5.62
N ALA A 166 -10.47 2.68 6.21
CA ALA A 166 -10.85 4.07 5.99
C ALA A 166 -10.15 5.06 6.96
N LYS A 167 -9.54 4.55 8.03
CA LYS A 167 -8.91 5.39 9.04
C LYS A 167 -7.67 6.12 8.53
N PRO A 168 -7.43 7.37 9.01
CA PRO A 168 -6.32 8.20 8.54
C PRO A 168 -4.99 7.84 9.23
N PHE A 169 -4.41 6.70 8.92
CA PHE A 169 -3.13 6.23 9.51
C PHE A 169 -1.90 7.03 9.08
N HIS A 170 -2.02 7.90 8.08
CA HIS A 170 -0.96 8.83 7.67
C HIS A 170 -0.48 9.72 8.82
N THR A 171 -1.34 10.03 9.80
CA THR A 171 -0.95 10.81 10.99
C THR A 171 0.15 10.12 11.79
N TYR A 172 0.12 8.77 11.87
CA TYR A 172 1.18 8.00 12.52
C TYR A 172 2.51 8.09 11.76
N VAL A 173 2.45 8.21 10.44
CA VAL A 173 3.65 8.45 9.61
C VAL A 173 4.21 9.84 9.89
N ALA A 174 3.35 10.86 9.99
CA ALA A 174 3.77 12.21 10.35
C ALA A 174 4.46 12.27 11.71
N ASP A 175 3.92 11.59 12.73
CA ASP A 175 4.52 11.52 14.06
C ASP A 175 5.94 10.92 14.02
N LEU A 176 6.12 9.82 13.27
CA LEU A 176 7.43 9.18 13.12
C LEU A 176 8.43 10.09 12.40
N LEU A 177 8.01 10.76 11.33
CA LEU A 177 8.83 11.72 10.59
C LEU A 177 9.19 12.94 11.44
N ASN A 178 8.25 13.44 12.26
CA ASN A 178 8.50 14.55 13.17
C ASN A 178 9.48 14.18 14.30
N ASP A 179 9.64 12.90 14.58
CA ASP A 179 10.63 12.38 15.55
C ASP A 179 11.88 11.79 14.85
N ASP A 180 12.18 12.25 13.65
CA ASP A 180 13.37 11.93 12.85
C ASP A 180 13.52 10.44 12.45
N LEU A 181 12.46 9.63 12.53
CA LEU A 181 12.50 8.28 11.99
C LEU A 181 12.40 8.31 10.44
N ARG A 182 13.07 7.36 9.83
CA ARG A 182 13.04 7.22 8.37
C ARG A 182 11.78 6.50 7.92
N VAL A 183 11.18 6.98 6.85
CA VAL A 183 10.00 6.35 6.24
C VAL A 183 10.22 6.17 4.74
N LEU A 184 9.98 4.95 4.27
CA LEU A 184 9.95 4.59 2.87
C LEU A 184 8.54 4.17 2.49
N ILE A 185 7.97 4.83 1.48
CA ILE A 185 6.73 4.41 0.84
C ILE A 185 7.08 3.96 -0.58
N TYR A 186 6.63 2.76 -0.98
CA TYR A 186 6.85 2.28 -2.33
C TYR A 186 5.60 1.63 -2.91
N ALA A 187 5.44 1.72 -4.23
CA ALA A 187 4.32 1.14 -4.96
C ALA A 187 4.75 0.72 -6.36
N GLY A 188 4.24 -0.42 -6.82
CA GLY A 188 4.41 -0.88 -8.19
C GLY A 188 3.58 -0.06 -9.19
N ASP A 189 4.10 0.16 -10.39
CA ASP A 189 3.45 0.97 -11.41
C ASP A 189 2.28 0.27 -12.12
N ALA A 190 2.14 -1.06 -11.94
CA ALA A 190 1.05 -1.88 -12.45
C ALA A 190 0.01 -2.27 -11.38
N ASP A 191 0.19 -1.87 -10.11
CA ASP A 191 -0.76 -2.13 -9.03
C ASP A 191 -1.96 -1.18 -9.14
N LEU A 192 -3.16 -1.74 -9.34
CA LEU A 192 -4.40 -0.97 -9.29
C LEU A 192 -4.93 -0.86 -7.87
N MET A 193 -4.85 -1.95 -7.09
CA MET A 193 -5.42 -2.04 -5.74
C MET A 193 -4.91 -0.93 -4.82
N CYS A 194 -3.60 -0.76 -4.75
CA CYS A 194 -2.92 0.27 -3.96
C CYS A 194 -2.04 1.13 -4.87
N ASN A 195 -2.66 1.74 -5.89
CA ASN A 195 -1.96 2.37 -6.99
C ASN A 195 -0.97 3.46 -6.55
N TRP A 196 0.09 3.62 -7.35
CA TRP A 196 1.17 4.55 -7.06
C TRP A 196 0.73 6.03 -7.09
N TYR A 197 -0.29 6.39 -7.88
CA TYR A 197 -0.83 7.77 -7.91
C TYR A 197 -1.38 8.19 -6.56
N GLY A 198 -2.24 7.35 -5.98
CA GLY A 198 -2.80 7.60 -4.66
C GLY A 198 -1.73 7.57 -3.56
N ASN A 199 -0.75 6.66 -3.67
CA ASN A 199 0.38 6.61 -2.73
C ASN A 199 1.25 7.86 -2.82
N GLN A 200 1.55 8.36 -4.01
CA GLN A 200 2.27 9.61 -4.18
C GLN A 200 1.46 10.80 -3.65
N ALA A 201 0.16 10.86 -3.97
CA ALA A 201 -0.69 11.97 -3.58
C ALA A 201 -0.76 12.16 -2.06
N TRP A 202 -0.97 11.10 -1.29
CA TRP A 202 -1.01 11.24 0.16
C TRP A 202 0.36 11.59 0.76
N THR A 203 1.48 11.11 0.18
CA THR A 203 2.82 11.50 0.67
C THR A 203 3.10 12.97 0.46
N LEU A 204 2.66 13.56 -0.65
CA LEU A 204 2.76 15.00 -0.92
C LEU A 204 1.84 15.84 -0.03
N ALA A 205 0.66 15.30 0.30
CA ALA A 205 -0.31 15.98 1.17
C ALA A 205 0.06 15.92 2.66
N LEU A 206 0.91 14.95 3.06
CA LEU A 206 1.25 14.66 4.45
C LEU A 206 1.72 15.92 5.18
N ASP A 207 1.08 16.23 6.32
CA ASP A 207 1.44 17.37 7.16
C ASP A 207 2.52 16.96 8.19
N TRP A 208 3.76 17.35 7.95
CA TRP A 208 4.90 17.09 8.79
C TRP A 208 5.97 18.18 8.62
N LYS A 209 6.95 18.26 9.53
CA LYS A 209 7.95 19.35 9.57
C LYS A 209 8.79 19.52 8.30
N GLY A 210 8.94 18.49 7.48
CA GLY A 210 9.72 18.49 6.24
C GLY A 210 8.89 18.55 4.97
N LYS A 211 7.57 18.79 5.04
CA LYS A 211 6.64 18.78 3.89
C LYS A 211 7.12 19.63 2.73
N ASP A 212 7.47 20.89 2.97
CA ASP A 212 7.87 21.81 1.92
C ASP A 212 9.15 21.33 1.22
N GLY A 213 10.12 20.80 1.97
CA GLY A 213 11.35 20.24 1.44
C GLY A 213 11.10 18.98 0.60
N PHE A 214 10.22 18.09 1.06
CA PHE A 214 9.84 16.89 0.32
C PHE A 214 9.09 17.24 -0.98
N ASN A 215 8.18 18.20 -0.92
CA ASN A 215 7.42 18.65 -2.09
C ASN A 215 8.29 19.39 -3.12
N ALA A 216 9.31 20.12 -2.66
CA ALA A 216 10.28 20.79 -3.51
C ALA A 216 11.37 19.86 -4.09
N ALA A 217 11.54 18.65 -3.51
CA ALA A 217 12.51 17.68 -4.01
C ALA A 217 12.11 17.18 -5.40
N SER A 218 13.07 17.15 -6.32
CA SER A 218 12.86 16.65 -7.68
C SER A 218 12.66 15.14 -7.68
N GLU A 219 11.82 14.65 -8.58
CA GLU A 219 11.80 13.24 -8.94
C GLU A 219 12.99 12.89 -9.81
N THR A 220 13.66 11.80 -9.47
CA THR A 220 14.83 11.29 -10.18
C THR A 220 14.67 9.81 -10.51
N ALA A 221 15.43 9.34 -11.50
CA ALA A 221 15.50 7.90 -11.77
C ALA A 221 16.10 7.15 -10.56
N TYR A 222 15.44 6.09 -10.16
CA TYR A 222 15.97 5.17 -9.16
C TYR A 222 16.89 4.15 -9.83
N ILE A 223 18.20 4.35 -9.68
CA ILE A 223 19.22 3.47 -10.25
C ILE A 223 19.73 2.52 -9.17
N THR A 224 19.59 1.22 -9.39
CA THR A 224 20.11 0.18 -8.51
C THR A 224 21.64 0.08 -8.61
N ALA A 225 22.26 -0.63 -7.66
CA ALA A 225 23.72 -0.78 -7.63
C ALA A 225 24.31 -1.46 -8.89
N ASP A 226 23.51 -2.27 -9.59
CA ASP A 226 23.92 -2.90 -10.87
C ASP A 226 23.65 -2.04 -12.11
N GLY A 227 23.15 -0.80 -11.92
CA GLY A 227 22.87 0.15 -13.00
C GLY A 227 21.47 0.03 -13.62
N THR A 228 20.60 -0.82 -13.10
CA THR A 228 19.22 -0.97 -13.58
C THR A 228 18.38 0.26 -13.17
N ASN A 229 17.61 0.82 -14.10
CA ASN A 229 16.58 1.79 -13.76
C ASN A 229 15.34 1.07 -13.22
N GLY A 230 15.22 1.02 -11.90
CA GLY A 230 14.14 0.32 -11.20
C GLY A 230 12.89 1.16 -10.94
N GLY A 231 12.92 2.46 -11.23
CA GLY A 231 11.77 3.29 -10.93
C GLY A 231 12.02 4.80 -10.94
N VAL A 232 11.13 5.52 -10.27
CA VAL A 232 11.25 6.97 -10.01
C VAL A 232 11.14 7.20 -8.52
N VAL A 233 12.06 7.98 -7.97
CA VAL A 233 12.16 8.28 -6.55
C VAL A 233 12.05 9.77 -6.26
N ARG A 234 11.32 10.13 -5.22
CA ARG A 234 11.36 11.42 -4.54
C ARG A 234 11.83 11.18 -3.12
N SER A 235 12.90 11.83 -2.69
CA SER A 235 13.44 11.69 -1.34
C SER A 235 13.87 13.04 -0.77
N PHE A 236 13.63 13.22 0.51
CA PHE A 236 14.07 14.40 1.24
C PHE A 236 14.90 13.97 2.45
N ASN A 237 16.20 14.35 2.44
CA ASN A 237 17.19 14.08 3.49
C ASN A 237 17.34 12.58 3.85
N ASN A 238 17.05 11.65 2.96
CA ASN A 238 16.91 10.21 3.24
C ASN A 238 15.94 9.88 4.38
N GLN A 239 15.18 10.85 4.87
CA GLN A 239 14.23 10.70 5.96
C GLN A 239 12.87 10.25 5.45
N PHE A 240 12.34 10.91 4.42
CA PHE A 240 11.10 10.52 3.76
C PHE A 240 11.36 10.26 2.29
N THR A 241 10.99 9.06 1.85
CA THR A 241 11.19 8.62 0.46
C THR A 241 9.89 8.01 -0.07
N PHE A 242 9.49 8.44 -1.27
CA PHE A 242 8.50 7.76 -2.10
C PHE A 242 9.18 7.17 -3.34
N LEU A 243 8.92 5.89 -3.61
CA LEU A 243 9.48 5.16 -4.75
C LEU A 243 8.36 4.50 -5.56
N LYS A 244 8.20 4.91 -6.82
CA LYS A 244 7.43 4.16 -7.82
C LYS A 244 8.35 3.12 -8.47
N VAL A 245 8.02 1.84 -8.30
CA VAL A 245 8.80 0.73 -8.87
C VAL A 245 8.23 0.36 -10.23
N PHE A 246 9.09 0.33 -11.25
CA PHE A 246 8.70 -0.03 -12.60
C PHE A 246 8.51 -1.54 -12.78
N ASN A 247 7.63 -1.90 -13.71
CA ASN A 247 7.34 -3.28 -14.08
C ASN A 247 6.94 -4.15 -12.88
N SER A 248 6.19 -3.59 -11.96
CA SER A 248 5.74 -4.27 -10.76
C SER A 248 4.28 -4.01 -10.47
N GLY A 249 3.56 -5.07 -10.09
CA GLY A 249 2.25 -4.98 -9.46
C GLY A 249 2.36 -4.83 -7.94
N HIS A 250 1.34 -5.32 -7.24
CA HIS A 250 1.22 -5.26 -5.78
C HIS A 250 2.36 -6.01 -5.06
N MET A 251 2.84 -7.08 -5.65
CA MET A 251 3.87 -7.94 -5.07
C MET A 251 5.28 -7.51 -5.54
N VAL A 252 5.69 -6.28 -5.22
CA VAL A 252 6.95 -5.68 -5.68
C VAL A 252 8.17 -6.60 -5.51
N PRO A 253 8.40 -7.26 -4.36
CA PRO A 253 9.54 -8.16 -4.21
C PRO A 253 9.46 -9.43 -5.08
N GLN A 254 8.27 -9.85 -5.47
CA GLN A 254 8.07 -10.98 -6.38
C GLN A 254 8.36 -10.59 -7.83
N ASP A 255 7.85 -9.43 -8.25
CA ASP A 255 7.95 -8.96 -9.63
C ASP A 255 9.34 -8.40 -9.95
N GLN A 256 9.94 -7.68 -9.00
CA GLN A 256 11.23 -7.00 -9.14
C GLN A 256 12.17 -7.33 -7.98
N PRO A 257 12.59 -8.59 -7.79
CA PRO A 257 13.33 -9.02 -6.59
C PRO A 257 14.68 -8.32 -6.43
N ALA A 258 15.41 -8.06 -7.53
CA ALA A 258 16.70 -7.36 -7.48
C ALA A 258 16.53 -5.89 -7.08
N VAL A 259 15.54 -5.20 -7.65
CA VAL A 259 15.19 -3.80 -7.32
C VAL A 259 14.74 -3.70 -5.87
N ALA A 260 13.88 -4.61 -5.43
CA ALA A 260 13.38 -4.65 -4.05
C ALA A 260 14.49 -4.91 -3.03
N LEU A 261 15.45 -5.80 -3.37
CA LEU A 261 16.61 -6.07 -2.50
C LEU A 261 17.54 -4.85 -2.41
N ASP A 262 17.81 -4.16 -3.52
CA ASP A 262 18.62 -2.93 -3.54
C ASP A 262 17.95 -1.83 -2.73
N MET A 263 16.64 -1.62 -2.93
CA MET A 263 15.81 -0.68 -2.18
C MET A 263 15.89 -0.95 -0.66
N LEU A 264 15.72 -2.21 -0.26
CA LEU A 264 15.80 -2.61 1.14
C LEU A 264 17.20 -2.35 1.72
N ASN A 265 18.26 -2.70 0.99
CA ASN A 265 19.63 -2.49 1.42
C ASN A 265 19.95 -0.99 1.60
N LYS A 266 19.54 -0.14 0.64
CA LYS A 266 19.70 1.31 0.77
C LYS A 266 18.96 1.84 1.99
N PHE A 267 17.71 1.41 2.19
CA PHE A 267 16.92 1.83 3.35
C PHE A 267 17.55 1.41 4.67
N LEU A 268 17.97 0.14 4.81
CA LEU A 268 18.58 -0.38 6.05
C LEU A 268 19.91 0.31 6.37
N ASN A 269 20.73 0.60 5.37
CA ASN A 269 22.05 1.22 5.53
C ASN A 269 22.02 2.75 5.47
N ASN A 270 20.84 3.36 5.41
CA ASN A 270 20.68 4.82 5.29
C ASN A 270 21.45 5.42 4.10
N GLN A 271 21.44 4.72 2.97
CA GLN A 271 22.05 5.18 1.74
C GLN A 271 21.04 6.00 0.91
N PRO A 272 21.48 6.94 0.08
CA PRO A 272 20.62 7.64 -0.86
C PRO A 272 19.96 6.68 -1.86
N PHE A 273 18.73 7.00 -2.21
CA PHE A 273 17.97 6.29 -3.24
C PHE A 273 18.30 6.79 -4.63
#